data_296410434b71be9a2e00eed51b80efbe
#
_entry.id   296410434b71be9a2e00eed51b80efbe
#
_cell.length_a   1.000
_cell.length_b   1.000
_cell.length_c   1.000
_cell.angle_alpha   90.00
_cell.angle_beta   90.00
_cell.angle_gamma   90.00
#
_symmetry.space_group_name_H-M   'P 1'
#
loop_
_entity.id
_entity.type
_entity.pdbx_description
1 polymer ?
#
loop_
_entity_poly.entity_id
_entity_poly.type
_entity_poly.pdbx_seq_one_letter_code
_entity_poly.pdbx_strand_id
1 'polypeptide(L)'
;VRPLIAFSLKGKTYTDPIDGKSFRKFLPYGYENPRENVLSPSTLSLERHRLLWLYLKNETKFFNQPLKLLHFAPEQAFYKRFKELENLEYTTTDLNSPLADVKADICDLPFKDDTFDVILCNHVLEHIPNDTKAMQELFRVMKPGGWGIFQIPQDINRAKTFEDNTITDKKERARVFGQYDHVRIYGRDYFDKLRSVGFRVEEVDYTNTLSKEDVKKYRLAKGEIIPLVKK
;
A
#
# COMPACT_ATOMS: atom_id res chain seq x y z
N VAL A 1 -14.04 -14.75 -17.52
CA VAL A 1 -13.36 -15.77 -16.65
C VAL A 1 -13.45 -15.37 -15.17
N ARG A 2 -13.02 -14.18 -14.76
CA ARG A 2 -13.00 -13.75 -13.34
C ARG A 2 -14.35 -13.83 -12.61
N PRO A 3 -15.49 -13.34 -13.14
CA PRO A 3 -16.79 -13.49 -12.47
C PRO A 3 -17.21 -14.94 -12.24
N LEU A 4 -16.86 -15.84 -13.17
CA LEU A 4 -17.15 -17.27 -13.05
C LEU A 4 -16.34 -17.92 -11.94
N ILE A 5 -15.05 -17.59 -11.81
CA ILE A 5 -14.19 -18.06 -10.70
C ILE A 5 -14.75 -17.56 -9.36
N ALA A 6 -15.07 -16.28 -9.26
CA ALA A 6 -15.64 -15.71 -8.04
C ALA A 6 -16.97 -16.38 -7.68
N PHE A 7 -17.82 -16.68 -8.66
CA PHE A 7 -19.08 -17.40 -8.45
C PHE A 7 -18.83 -18.83 -7.95
N SER A 8 -17.92 -19.59 -8.59
CA SER A 8 -17.60 -20.97 -8.20
C SER A 8 -16.98 -21.10 -6.81
N LEU A 9 -16.36 -20.03 -6.31
CA LEU A 9 -15.71 -20.00 -4.99
C LEU A 9 -16.61 -19.41 -3.89
N LYS A 10 -17.85 -19.02 -4.16
CA LYS A 10 -18.79 -18.54 -3.14
C LYS A 10 -18.84 -19.45 -1.91
N GLY A 11 -18.92 -18.88 -0.74
CA GLY A 11 -18.96 -19.59 0.53
C GLY A 11 -18.97 -18.62 1.70
N LYS A 12 -18.71 -19.10 2.92
CA LYS A 12 -18.79 -18.31 4.15
C LYS A 12 -17.50 -18.29 4.98
N THR A 13 -16.41 -18.88 4.46
CA THR A 13 -15.17 -19.06 5.23
C THR A 13 -14.38 -17.76 5.35
N TYR A 14 -14.19 -17.06 4.24
CA TYR A 14 -13.44 -15.80 4.18
C TYR A 14 -14.29 -14.71 3.56
N THR A 15 -14.16 -13.48 4.07
CA THR A 15 -14.89 -12.32 3.57
C THR A 15 -13.89 -11.27 3.08
N ASP A 16 -14.13 -10.73 1.90
CA ASP A 16 -13.42 -9.54 1.44
C ASP A 16 -14.12 -8.29 1.99
N PRO A 17 -13.50 -7.52 2.88
CA PRO A 17 -14.15 -6.35 3.48
C PRO A 17 -14.36 -5.20 2.47
N ILE A 18 -13.65 -5.23 1.33
CA ILE A 18 -13.73 -4.17 0.31
C ILE A 18 -15.07 -4.22 -0.43
N ASP A 19 -15.62 -5.42 -0.71
CA ASP A 19 -16.91 -5.55 -1.39
C ASP A 19 -17.96 -6.36 -0.61
N GLY A 20 -17.61 -6.81 0.60
CA GLY A 20 -18.48 -7.58 1.49
C GLY A 20 -18.76 -9.02 1.04
N LYS A 21 -18.16 -9.48 -0.07
CA LYS A 21 -18.40 -10.82 -0.58
C LYS A 21 -17.62 -11.88 0.17
N SER A 22 -18.27 -13.04 0.33
CA SER A 22 -17.68 -14.17 1.06
C SER A 22 -17.44 -15.37 0.15
N PHE A 23 -16.33 -16.08 0.44
CA PHE A 23 -15.83 -17.19 -0.36
C PHE A 23 -15.45 -18.37 0.55
N ARG A 24 -15.54 -19.61 0.00
CA ARG A 24 -15.04 -20.81 0.69
C ARG A 24 -13.52 -20.85 0.78
N LYS A 25 -12.83 -20.22 -0.22
CA LYS A 25 -11.38 -19.99 -0.24
C LYS A 25 -11.04 -18.79 -1.10
N PHE A 26 -9.90 -18.17 -0.84
CA PHE A 26 -9.28 -17.21 -1.74
C PHE A 26 -8.31 -17.92 -2.69
N LEU A 27 -7.83 -17.21 -3.70
CA LEU A 27 -6.88 -17.71 -4.68
C LEU A 27 -5.44 -17.66 -4.11
N PRO A 28 -4.52 -18.50 -4.58
CA PRO A 28 -3.12 -18.37 -4.28
C PRO A 28 -2.51 -17.12 -4.96
N TYR A 29 -1.42 -16.60 -4.39
CA TYR A 29 -0.65 -15.50 -4.96
C TYR A 29 0.83 -15.59 -4.57
N GLY A 30 1.71 -15.28 -5.52
CA GLY A 30 3.17 -15.27 -5.41
C GLY A 30 3.81 -15.93 -6.63
N TYR A 31 5.07 -15.59 -6.92
CA TYR A 31 5.76 -16.10 -8.11
C TYR A 31 6.47 -17.43 -7.82
N GLU A 32 7.45 -17.45 -6.91
CA GLU A 32 8.24 -18.64 -6.63
C GLU A 32 7.61 -19.54 -5.56
N ASN A 33 7.07 -18.94 -4.51
CA ASN A 33 6.42 -19.63 -3.40
C ASN A 33 5.00 -19.09 -3.19
N PRO A 34 4.01 -19.55 -3.96
CA PRO A 34 2.64 -19.07 -3.84
C PRO A 34 2.06 -19.32 -2.46
N ARG A 35 1.55 -18.26 -1.84
CA ARG A 35 0.81 -18.35 -0.56
C ARG A 35 -0.65 -18.67 -0.87
N GLU A 36 -1.18 -19.67 -0.19
CA GLU A 36 -2.56 -20.12 -0.35
C GLU A 36 -3.55 -19.16 0.35
N ASN A 37 -4.74 -19.00 -0.23
CA ASN A 37 -5.86 -18.25 0.34
C ASN A 37 -5.56 -16.76 0.59
N VAL A 38 -4.85 -16.08 -0.29
CA VAL A 38 -4.44 -14.68 -0.08
C VAL A 38 -5.10 -13.69 -1.04
N LEU A 39 -5.39 -14.09 -2.28
CA LEU A 39 -5.94 -13.20 -3.31
C LEU A 39 -7.46 -13.34 -3.41
N SER A 40 -8.18 -12.27 -3.13
CA SER A 40 -9.65 -12.25 -3.26
C SER A 40 -10.09 -12.50 -4.71
N PRO A 41 -11.03 -13.44 -4.95
CA PRO A 41 -11.53 -13.70 -6.30
C PRO A 41 -12.32 -12.54 -6.91
N SER A 42 -12.88 -11.65 -6.10
CA SER A 42 -13.71 -10.53 -6.56
C SER A 42 -12.95 -9.25 -6.79
N THR A 43 -12.19 -8.79 -5.80
CA THR A 43 -11.51 -7.49 -5.85
C THR A 43 -10.05 -7.59 -6.26
N LEU A 44 -9.46 -8.79 -6.23
CA LEU A 44 -8.01 -9.05 -6.31
C LEU A 44 -7.22 -8.41 -5.16
N SER A 45 -7.88 -8.19 -4.02
CA SER A 45 -7.20 -7.71 -2.83
C SER A 45 -6.31 -8.81 -2.23
N LEU A 46 -5.13 -8.40 -1.77
CA LEU A 46 -4.25 -9.16 -0.90
C LEU A 46 -4.52 -8.81 0.57
N GLU A 47 -3.84 -9.49 1.50
CA GLU A 47 -3.99 -9.28 2.93
C GLU A 47 -3.78 -7.82 3.33
N ARG A 48 -2.70 -7.18 2.83
CA ARG A 48 -2.38 -5.78 3.09
C ARG A 48 -3.47 -4.81 2.62
N HIS A 49 -4.09 -5.10 1.45
CA HIS A 49 -5.19 -4.26 0.94
C HIS A 49 -6.42 -4.34 1.82
N ARG A 50 -6.77 -5.54 2.31
CA ARG A 50 -7.91 -5.73 3.22
C ARG A 50 -7.65 -5.10 4.58
N LEU A 51 -6.40 -5.20 5.09
CA LEU A 51 -5.99 -4.55 6.32
C LEU A 51 -6.10 -3.03 6.19
N LEU A 52 -5.53 -2.45 5.13
CA LEU A 52 -5.59 -1.02 4.85
C LEU A 52 -7.04 -0.54 4.71
N TRP A 53 -7.89 -1.26 3.98
CA TRP A 53 -9.31 -0.93 3.85
C TRP A 53 -10.03 -0.86 5.20
N LEU A 54 -9.82 -1.88 6.05
CA LEU A 54 -10.41 -1.92 7.38
C LEU A 54 -9.91 -0.76 8.26
N TYR A 55 -8.62 -0.47 8.21
CA TYR A 55 -8.04 0.66 8.92
C TYR A 55 -8.64 1.98 8.46
N LEU A 56 -8.66 2.25 7.16
CA LEU A 56 -9.26 3.46 6.60
C LEU A 56 -10.73 3.63 7.03
N LYS A 57 -11.48 2.52 7.06
CA LYS A 57 -12.91 2.52 7.39
C LYS A 57 -13.19 2.73 8.88
N ASN A 58 -12.40 2.10 9.74
CA ASN A 58 -12.71 2.02 11.16
C ASN A 58 -11.97 3.08 11.99
N GLU A 59 -10.75 3.45 11.59
CA GLU A 59 -9.86 4.29 12.40
C GLU A 59 -9.69 5.70 11.82
N THR A 60 -10.23 5.96 10.63
CA THR A 60 -10.11 7.27 9.99
C THR A 60 -11.46 7.79 9.53
N LYS A 61 -11.48 9.05 9.11
CA LYS A 61 -12.65 9.67 8.48
C LYS A 61 -12.59 9.65 6.94
N PHE A 62 -11.75 8.79 6.38
CA PHE A 62 -11.45 8.70 4.95
C PHE A 62 -12.71 8.64 4.07
N PHE A 63 -13.72 7.88 4.47
CA PHE A 63 -14.95 7.69 3.70
C PHE A 63 -16.03 8.73 3.97
N ASN A 64 -15.84 9.61 4.95
CA ASN A 64 -16.92 10.47 5.46
C ASN A 64 -16.59 11.97 5.45
N GLN A 65 -15.36 12.35 5.11
CA GLN A 65 -14.94 13.75 5.02
C GLN A 65 -14.47 14.09 3.61
N PRO A 66 -14.72 15.33 3.13
CA PRO A 66 -14.11 15.83 1.90
C PRO A 66 -12.58 15.83 2.03
N LEU A 67 -11.88 15.13 1.12
CA LEU A 67 -10.43 14.98 1.14
C LEU A 67 -9.86 15.07 -0.26
N LYS A 68 -8.71 15.76 -0.40
CA LYS A 68 -7.86 15.67 -1.59
C LYS A 68 -6.90 14.51 -1.39
N LEU A 69 -7.09 13.45 -2.17
CA LEU A 69 -6.29 12.23 -2.11
C LEU A 69 -5.31 12.16 -3.28
N LEU A 70 -4.02 11.97 -2.97
CA LEU A 70 -3.00 11.54 -3.93
C LEU A 70 -2.69 10.06 -3.71
N HIS A 71 -2.82 9.25 -4.78
CA HIS A 71 -2.58 7.81 -4.72
C HIS A 71 -1.54 7.41 -5.76
N PHE A 72 -0.38 6.97 -5.28
CA PHE A 72 0.71 6.48 -6.12
C PHE A 72 0.48 5.04 -6.53
N ALA A 73 0.82 4.71 -7.80
CA ALA A 73 0.71 3.36 -8.36
C ALA A 73 -0.61 2.67 -7.96
N PRO A 74 -1.78 3.26 -8.30
CA PRO A 74 -3.05 2.93 -7.68
C PRO A 74 -3.38 1.44 -7.79
N GLU A 75 -3.56 0.81 -6.63
CA GLU A 75 -3.85 -0.60 -6.55
C GLU A 75 -5.24 -0.93 -7.11
N GLN A 76 -5.31 -1.97 -7.92
CA GLN A 76 -6.54 -2.42 -8.58
C GLN A 76 -7.69 -2.69 -7.59
N ALA A 77 -7.36 -3.10 -6.36
CA ALA A 77 -8.33 -3.37 -5.31
C ALA A 77 -9.11 -2.11 -4.88
N PHE A 78 -8.48 -0.93 -4.98
CA PHE A 78 -9.01 0.35 -4.50
C PHE A 78 -9.45 1.29 -5.62
N TYR A 79 -8.70 1.31 -6.74
CA TYR A 79 -8.80 2.34 -7.78
C TYR A 79 -10.24 2.68 -8.17
N LYS A 80 -11.02 1.68 -8.60
CA LYS A 80 -12.40 1.90 -9.04
C LYS A 80 -13.29 2.42 -7.90
N ARG A 81 -13.10 1.90 -6.69
CA ARG A 81 -13.90 2.27 -5.52
C ARG A 81 -13.63 3.68 -5.03
N PHE A 82 -12.35 4.07 -4.99
CA PHE A 82 -12.00 5.44 -4.61
C PHE A 82 -12.48 6.45 -5.64
N LYS A 83 -12.48 6.08 -6.91
CA LYS A 83 -12.99 6.92 -8.00
C LYS A 83 -14.51 7.15 -7.93
N GLU A 84 -15.24 6.26 -7.28
CA GLU A 84 -16.70 6.33 -7.09
C GLU A 84 -17.10 7.09 -5.80
N LEU A 85 -16.13 7.50 -4.96
CA LEU A 85 -16.40 8.21 -3.71
C LEU A 85 -16.53 9.72 -3.95
N GLU A 86 -17.73 10.27 -3.75
CA GLU A 86 -18.03 11.68 -3.96
C GLU A 86 -17.31 12.63 -2.99
N ASN A 87 -16.86 12.11 -1.83
CA ASN A 87 -16.12 12.89 -0.84
C ASN A 87 -14.62 13.03 -1.17
N LEU A 88 -14.11 12.34 -2.19
CA LEU A 88 -12.70 12.39 -2.57
C LEU A 88 -12.47 13.23 -3.82
N GLU A 89 -11.63 14.26 -3.73
CA GLU A 89 -10.93 14.80 -4.88
C GLU A 89 -9.73 13.89 -5.16
N TYR A 90 -9.97 12.83 -5.96
CA TYR A 90 -9.05 11.71 -6.14
C TYR A 90 -8.13 11.93 -7.33
N THR A 91 -6.84 12.03 -7.06
CA THR A 91 -5.76 12.11 -8.06
C THR A 91 -4.88 10.88 -7.98
N THR A 92 -4.64 10.23 -9.11
CA THR A 92 -3.71 9.11 -9.21
C THR A 92 -2.44 9.53 -9.94
N THR A 93 -1.29 9.02 -9.50
CA THR A 93 0.00 9.29 -10.14
C THR A 93 0.86 8.03 -10.23
N ASP A 94 1.59 7.92 -11.33
CA ASP A 94 2.56 6.86 -11.59
C ASP A 94 3.49 7.31 -12.71
N LEU A 95 4.70 6.78 -12.76
CA LEU A 95 5.65 7.12 -13.80
C LEU A 95 5.21 6.61 -15.20
N ASN A 96 4.65 5.41 -15.26
CA ASN A 96 4.39 4.70 -16.53
C ASN A 96 2.96 4.17 -16.69
N SER A 97 2.19 4.04 -15.61
CA SER A 97 0.88 3.43 -15.65
C SER A 97 -0.10 4.24 -16.53
N PRO A 98 -0.85 3.59 -17.43
CA PRO A 98 -1.92 4.24 -18.18
C PRO A 98 -3.15 4.59 -17.33
N LEU A 99 -3.21 4.07 -16.08
CA LEU A 99 -4.30 4.34 -15.14
C LEU A 99 -4.08 5.64 -14.33
N ALA A 100 -2.87 6.21 -14.40
CA ALA A 100 -2.55 7.43 -13.68
C ALA A 100 -3.18 8.65 -14.37
N ASP A 101 -3.84 9.51 -13.58
CA ASP A 101 -4.36 10.79 -14.04
C ASP A 101 -3.21 11.76 -14.35
N VAL A 102 -2.11 11.65 -13.58
CA VAL A 102 -0.87 12.44 -13.78
C VAL A 102 0.32 11.50 -13.86
N LYS A 103 1.05 11.57 -14.98
CA LYS A 103 2.34 10.87 -15.11
C LYS A 103 3.44 11.73 -14.51
N ALA A 104 4.08 11.27 -13.45
CA ALA A 104 5.12 12.01 -12.77
C ALA A 104 6.16 11.08 -12.13
N ASP A 105 7.39 11.60 -12.03
CA ASP A 105 8.42 11.04 -11.17
C ASP A 105 8.11 11.45 -9.71
N ILE A 106 8.09 10.50 -8.80
CA ILE A 106 7.90 10.77 -7.38
C ILE A 106 8.98 11.67 -6.78
N CYS A 107 10.14 11.75 -7.41
CA CYS A 107 11.24 12.63 -7.01
C CYS A 107 11.09 14.09 -7.52
N ASP A 108 10.10 14.36 -8.39
CA ASP A 108 9.83 15.70 -8.97
C ASP A 108 8.34 15.84 -9.30
N LEU A 109 7.53 16.03 -8.27
CA LEU A 109 6.08 16.03 -8.40
C LEU A 109 5.56 17.39 -8.96
N PRO A 110 4.71 17.39 -10.00
CA PRO A 110 4.19 18.61 -10.60
C PRO A 110 3.04 19.25 -9.79
N PHE A 111 3.02 19.02 -8.49
CA PHE A 111 2.01 19.58 -7.59
C PHE A 111 2.61 20.69 -6.73
N LYS A 112 1.77 21.65 -6.36
CA LYS A 112 2.14 22.70 -5.41
C LYS A 112 2.36 22.12 -4.01
N ASP A 113 3.11 22.83 -3.20
CA ASP A 113 3.23 22.53 -1.77
C ASP A 113 1.84 22.49 -1.12
N ASP A 114 1.70 21.72 -0.06
CA ASP A 114 0.52 21.70 0.79
C ASP A 114 -0.81 21.48 0.01
N THR A 115 -0.81 20.57 -0.95
CA THR A 115 -1.96 20.33 -1.84
C THR A 115 -2.90 19.25 -1.32
N PHE A 116 -2.37 18.15 -0.77
CA PHE A 116 -3.15 16.94 -0.48
C PHE A 116 -3.40 16.76 1.01
N ASP A 117 -4.64 16.38 1.36
CA ASP A 117 -5.02 16.04 2.73
C ASP A 117 -4.55 14.63 3.09
N VAL A 118 -4.56 13.72 2.11
CA VAL A 118 -4.16 12.32 2.27
C VAL A 118 -3.26 11.88 1.13
N ILE A 119 -2.22 11.10 1.45
CA ILE A 119 -1.35 10.47 0.45
C ILE A 119 -1.27 8.96 0.72
N LEU A 120 -1.54 8.14 -0.32
CA LEU A 120 -1.29 6.71 -0.31
C LEU A 120 -0.12 6.40 -1.26
N CYS A 121 0.97 5.86 -0.71
CA CYS A 121 2.18 5.51 -1.44
C CYS A 121 2.63 4.11 -0.99
N ASN A 122 1.98 3.07 -1.53
CA ASN A 122 2.16 1.71 -1.09
C ASN A 122 2.96 0.92 -2.13
N HIS A 123 4.02 0.26 -1.68
CA HIS A 123 4.90 -0.54 -2.55
C HIS A 123 5.45 0.24 -3.75
N VAL A 124 5.98 1.43 -3.48
CA VAL A 124 6.61 2.33 -4.46
C VAL A 124 8.05 2.65 -4.09
N LEU A 125 8.31 3.00 -2.82
CA LEU A 125 9.62 3.53 -2.40
C LEU A 125 10.77 2.53 -2.56
N GLU A 126 10.50 1.23 -2.51
CA GLU A 126 11.48 0.17 -2.75
C GLU A 126 12.02 0.13 -4.19
N HIS A 127 11.30 0.76 -5.12
CA HIS A 127 11.70 0.88 -6.53
C HIS A 127 12.48 2.15 -6.85
N ILE A 128 12.47 3.14 -5.94
CA ILE A 128 12.98 4.50 -6.21
C ILE A 128 14.45 4.62 -5.78
N PRO A 129 15.39 4.87 -6.69
CA PRO A 129 16.81 4.98 -6.33
C PRO A 129 17.10 6.05 -5.27
N ASN A 130 16.45 7.21 -5.34
CA ASN A 130 16.57 8.29 -4.36
C ASN A 130 15.30 8.39 -3.50
N ASP A 131 15.12 7.46 -2.58
CA ASP A 131 13.95 7.42 -1.70
C ASP A 131 13.84 8.65 -0.79
N THR A 132 14.96 9.22 -0.37
CA THR A 132 14.98 10.44 0.45
C THR A 132 14.36 11.62 -0.30
N LYS A 133 14.71 11.79 -1.59
CA LYS A 133 14.09 12.84 -2.41
C LYS A 133 12.60 12.59 -2.62
N ALA A 134 12.21 11.34 -2.86
CA ALA A 134 10.80 10.96 -2.96
C ALA A 134 10.03 11.29 -1.67
N MET A 135 10.57 10.92 -0.50
CA MET A 135 9.97 11.23 0.79
C MET A 135 9.87 12.75 1.04
N GLN A 136 10.86 13.54 0.61
CA GLN A 136 10.81 15.01 0.68
C GLN A 136 9.70 15.58 -0.20
N GLU A 137 9.51 15.06 -1.41
CA GLU A 137 8.42 15.49 -2.29
C GLU A 137 7.04 15.12 -1.71
N LEU A 138 6.90 13.90 -1.16
CA LEU A 138 5.67 13.49 -0.45
C LEU A 138 5.37 14.41 0.72
N PHE A 139 6.41 14.80 1.49
CA PHE A 139 6.25 15.75 2.59
C PHE A 139 5.86 17.14 2.08
N ARG A 140 6.51 17.62 1.00
CA ARG A 140 6.23 18.94 0.41
C ARG A 140 4.78 19.07 -0.02
N VAL A 141 4.25 18.08 -0.77
CA VAL A 141 2.90 18.16 -1.33
C VAL A 141 1.78 17.83 -0.35
N MET A 142 2.11 17.24 0.81
CA MET A 142 1.15 17.00 1.91
C MET A 142 0.87 18.30 2.65
N LYS A 143 -0.40 18.58 2.96
CA LYS A 143 -0.81 19.74 3.75
C LYS A 143 -0.34 19.63 5.20
N PRO A 144 -0.10 20.74 5.91
CA PRO A 144 -0.05 20.74 7.37
C PRO A 144 -1.33 20.12 7.96
N GLY A 145 -1.16 19.17 8.88
CA GLY A 145 -2.27 18.37 9.42
C GLY A 145 -2.76 17.24 8.51
N GLY A 146 -2.21 17.11 7.31
CA GLY A 146 -2.43 15.97 6.42
C GLY A 146 -1.74 14.70 6.93
N TRP A 147 -2.16 13.57 6.37
CA TRP A 147 -1.62 12.26 6.72
C TRP A 147 -1.45 11.36 5.51
N GLY A 148 -0.70 10.28 5.67
CA GLY A 148 -0.51 9.30 4.61
C GLY A 148 -0.19 7.92 5.14
N ILE A 149 -0.28 6.93 4.24
CA ILE A 149 0.13 5.56 4.50
C ILE A 149 1.14 5.17 3.42
N PHE A 150 2.35 4.79 3.86
CA PHE A 150 3.48 4.50 2.98
C PHE A 150 3.99 3.09 3.24
N GLN A 151 3.22 2.08 2.80
CA GLN A 151 3.58 0.68 2.98
C GLN A 151 4.74 0.29 2.05
N ILE A 152 5.64 -0.52 2.59
CA ILE A 152 6.78 -1.13 1.87
C ILE A 152 6.94 -2.59 2.32
N PRO A 153 7.56 -3.46 1.52
CA PRO A 153 8.04 -4.74 2.01
C PRO A 153 9.23 -4.51 2.95
N GLN A 154 9.03 -4.81 4.24
CA GLN A 154 10.05 -4.61 5.27
C GLN A 154 10.59 -5.94 5.78
N ASP A 155 11.90 -6.05 5.91
CA ASP A 155 12.55 -7.12 6.66
C ASP A 155 12.77 -6.69 8.12
N ILE A 156 11.86 -7.09 9.02
CA ILE A 156 11.90 -6.75 10.45
C ILE A 156 13.12 -7.31 11.19
N ASN A 157 13.79 -8.33 10.63
CA ASN A 157 15.01 -8.90 11.22
C ASN A 157 16.24 -8.03 10.90
N ARG A 158 16.13 -7.13 9.96
CA ARG A 158 17.18 -6.24 9.51
C ARG A 158 17.11 -4.91 10.26
N ALA A 159 18.19 -4.52 10.96
CA ALA A 159 18.21 -3.25 11.68
C ALA A 159 18.31 -2.05 10.72
N LYS A 160 19.07 -2.21 9.63
CA LYS A 160 19.33 -1.17 8.63
C LYS A 160 18.86 -1.60 7.25
N THR A 161 18.35 -0.65 6.49
CA THR A 161 18.05 -0.80 5.08
C THR A 161 19.30 -1.25 4.34
N PHE A 162 19.13 -2.25 3.49
CA PHE A 162 20.17 -2.75 2.60
C PHE A 162 19.90 -2.27 1.18
N GLU A 163 20.85 -1.59 0.59
CA GLU A 163 20.82 -1.18 -0.81
C GLU A 163 22.21 -1.34 -1.43
N ASP A 164 22.24 -1.71 -2.70
CA ASP A 164 23.46 -1.83 -3.48
C ASP A 164 23.19 -1.38 -4.92
N ASN A 165 23.65 -0.18 -5.24
CA ASN A 165 23.44 0.45 -6.53
C ASN A 165 24.28 -0.19 -7.66
N THR A 166 25.24 -1.08 -7.34
CA THR A 166 26.02 -1.82 -8.34
C THR A 166 25.22 -2.97 -8.95
N ILE A 167 24.16 -3.44 -8.27
CA ILE A 167 23.30 -4.51 -8.76
C ILE A 167 22.30 -3.91 -9.75
N THR A 168 22.57 -4.09 -11.05
CA THR A 168 21.72 -3.59 -12.15
C THR A 168 21.01 -4.69 -12.91
N ASP A 169 21.51 -5.92 -12.86
CA ASP A 169 20.89 -7.07 -13.51
C ASP A 169 19.58 -7.47 -12.84
N LYS A 170 18.53 -7.68 -13.65
CA LYS A 170 17.18 -7.97 -13.16
C LYS A 170 17.06 -9.28 -12.38
N LYS A 171 17.80 -10.32 -12.78
CA LYS A 171 17.76 -11.62 -12.09
C LYS A 171 18.48 -11.51 -10.75
N GLU A 172 19.60 -10.79 -10.73
CA GLU A 172 20.34 -10.54 -9.51
C GLU A 172 19.53 -9.66 -8.53
N ARG A 173 18.83 -8.63 -9.01
CA ARG A 173 17.87 -7.87 -8.17
C ARG A 173 16.79 -8.77 -7.59
N ALA A 174 16.18 -9.63 -8.39
CA ALA A 174 15.17 -10.57 -7.90
C ALA A 174 15.73 -11.48 -6.81
N ARG A 175 16.98 -11.97 -6.97
CA ARG A 175 17.65 -12.83 -5.98
C ARG A 175 17.97 -12.08 -4.69
N VAL A 176 18.48 -10.83 -4.80
CA VAL A 176 19.00 -10.06 -3.66
C VAL A 176 17.90 -9.29 -2.96
N PHE A 177 17.01 -8.62 -3.71
CA PHE A 177 15.98 -7.72 -3.18
C PHE A 177 14.57 -8.32 -3.23
N GLY A 178 14.41 -9.55 -3.73
CA GLY A 178 13.13 -10.25 -3.78
C GLY A 178 12.26 -9.94 -5.00
N GLN A 179 12.61 -8.91 -5.81
CA GLN A 179 11.91 -8.57 -7.05
C GLN A 179 12.89 -7.91 -8.05
N TYR A 180 12.64 -8.10 -9.35
CA TYR A 180 13.57 -7.70 -10.44
C TYR A 180 13.77 -6.18 -10.57
N ASP A 181 12.90 -5.37 -10.04
CA ASP A 181 12.88 -3.90 -10.08
C ASP A 181 13.02 -3.25 -8.71
N HIS A 182 13.14 -4.02 -7.64
CA HIS A 182 13.55 -3.49 -6.35
C HIS A 182 15.01 -3.05 -6.36
N VAL A 183 15.32 -1.98 -5.63
CA VAL A 183 16.68 -1.45 -5.49
C VAL A 183 17.16 -1.52 -4.03
N ARG A 184 16.30 -1.92 -3.09
CA ARG A 184 16.62 -2.10 -1.67
C ARG A 184 15.69 -3.07 -0.96
N ILE A 185 16.14 -3.47 0.24
CA ILE A 185 15.32 -4.12 1.27
C ILE A 185 15.30 -3.18 2.46
N TYR A 186 14.13 -2.65 2.81
CA TYR A 186 13.98 -1.82 3.98
C TYR A 186 14.13 -2.62 5.27
N GLY A 187 14.94 -2.10 6.19
CA GLY A 187 15.07 -2.56 7.57
C GLY A 187 14.17 -1.77 8.53
N ARG A 188 14.39 -1.97 9.85
CA ARG A 188 13.65 -1.24 10.88
C ARG A 188 13.89 0.28 10.87
N ASP A 189 14.99 0.73 10.28
CA ASP A 189 15.32 2.15 10.11
C ASP A 189 14.46 2.88 9.04
N TYR A 190 13.54 2.19 8.38
CA TYR A 190 12.60 2.82 7.44
C TYR A 190 11.81 3.96 8.08
N PHE A 191 11.32 3.75 9.28
CA PHE A 191 10.55 4.78 10.00
C PHE A 191 11.42 5.99 10.38
N ASP A 192 12.70 5.78 10.66
CA ASP A 192 13.65 6.87 10.94
C ASP A 192 13.96 7.68 9.67
N LYS A 193 14.01 7.01 8.49
CA LYS A 193 14.13 7.71 7.21
C LYS A 193 12.94 8.65 6.98
N LEU A 194 11.71 8.20 7.24
CA LEU A 194 10.50 9.04 7.16
C LEU A 194 10.55 10.20 8.17
N ARG A 195 10.96 9.95 9.41
CA ARG A 195 11.12 10.99 10.44
C ARG A 195 12.17 12.02 10.05
N SER A 196 13.25 11.61 9.39
CA SER A 196 14.36 12.49 8.99
C SER A 196 13.97 13.57 7.98
N VAL A 197 12.90 13.37 7.22
CA VAL A 197 12.37 14.36 6.27
C VAL A 197 11.26 15.23 6.84
N GLY A 198 10.88 15.02 8.12
CA GLY A 198 9.92 15.86 8.84
C GLY A 198 8.60 15.19 9.23
N PHE A 199 8.32 13.98 8.78
CA PHE A 199 7.09 13.29 9.17
C PHE A 199 7.08 12.90 10.65
N ARG A 200 5.92 13.04 11.30
CA ARG A 200 5.59 12.26 12.49
C ARG A 200 5.13 10.88 12.04
N VAL A 201 5.72 9.82 12.58
CA VAL A 201 5.48 8.45 12.13
C VAL A 201 4.91 7.61 13.27
N GLU A 202 3.77 7.00 13.02
CA GLU A 202 3.14 6.00 13.89
C GLU A 202 3.23 4.62 13.21
N GLU A 203 3.77 3.65 13.93
CA GLU A 203 3.93 2.26 13.50
C GLU A 203 2.70 1.48 13.99
N VAL A 204 1.63 1.44 13.17
CA VAL A 204 0.35 0.91 13.61
C VAL A 204 0.26 -0.60 13.36
N ASP A 205 0.31 -1.40 14.42
CA ASP A 205 -0.05 -2.82 14.37
C ASP A 205 -1.57 -2.99 14.54
N TYR A 206 -2.29 -2.75 13.44
CA TYR A 206 -3.75 -2.77 13.45
C TYR A 206 -4.31 -4.19 13.62
N THR A 207 -3.58 -5.22 13.19
CA THR A 207 -4.05 -6.61 13.38
C THR A 207 -4.17 -7.00 14.84
N ASN A 208 -3.35 -6.43 15.73
CA ASN A 208 -3.42 -6.69 17.17
C ASN A 208 -4.62 -6.03 17.86
N THR A 209 -5.29 -5.08 17.22
CA THR A 209 -6.52 -4.44 17.76
C THR A 209 -7.79 -5.21 17.36
N LEU A 210 -7.68 -6.10 16.37
CA LEU A 210 -8.81 -6.86 15.84
C LEU A 210 -9.04 -8.18 16.60
N SER A 211 -10.29 -8.66 16.60
CA SER A 211 -10.59 -10.00 17.12
C SER A 211 -9.89 -11.10 16.29
N LYS A 212 -9.57 -12.23 16.93
CA LYS A 212 -9.00 -13.40 16.23
C LYS A 212 -9.92 -13.88 15.11
N GLU A 213 -11.23 -13.77 15.32
CA GLU A 213 -12.29 -14.10 14.37
C GLU A 213 -12.22 -13.20 13.14
N ASP A 214 -12.04 -11.88 13.29
CA ASP A 214 -11.94 -10.93 12.19
C ASP A 214 -10.63 -11.12 11.42
N VAL A 215 -9.51 -11.30 12.10
CA VAL A 215 -8.22 -11.61 11.45
C VAL A 215 -8.34 -12.86 10.56
N LYS A 216 -9.03 -13.91 11.06
CA LYS A 216 -9.28 -15.13 10.28
C LYS A 216 -10.29 -14.89 9.16
N LYS A 217 -11.42 -14.24 9.45
CA LYS A 217 -12.52 -13.95 8.52
C LYS A 217 -12.05 -13.13 7.30
N TYR A 218 -11.27 -12.10 7.54
CA TYR A 218 -10.74 -11.24 6.49
C TYR A 218 -9.40 -11.74 5.93
N ARG A 219 -8.88 -12.85 6.46
CA ARG A 219 -7.62 -13.46 6.03
C ARG A 219 -6.47 -12.44 6.06
N LEU A 220 -6.29 -11.77 7.18
CA LEU A 220 -5.25 -10.77 7.38
C LEU A 220 -3.91 -11.42 7.77
N ALA A 221 -2.81 -10.79 7.37
CA ALA A 221 -1.47 -11.16 7.83
C ALA A 221 -1.22 -10.55 9.21
N LYS A 222 -0.73 -11.35 10.16
CA LYS A 222 -0.30 -10.83 11.46
C LYS A 222 1.04 -10.13 11.34
N GLY A 223 1.22 -9.07 12.14
CA GLY A 223 2.49 -8.33 12.17
C GLY A 223 2.73 -7.43 10.96
N GLU A 224 1.74 -7.25 10.10
CA GLU A 224 1.77 -6.23 9.05
C GLU A 224 1.60 -4.85 9.70
N ILE A 225 2.65 -4.05 9.68
CA ILE A 225 2.62 -2.68 10.23
C ILE A 225 2.10 -1.72 9.16
N ILE A 226 1.18 -0.84 9.55
CA ILE A 226 0.75 0.29 8.72
C ILE A 226 1.61 1.51 9.09
N PRO A 227 2.49 1.98 8.19
CA PRO A 227 3.27 3.19 8.39
C PRO A 227 2.37 4.42 8.21
N LEU A 228 1.79 4.92 9.30
CA LEU A 228 1.00 6.14 9.30
C LEU A 228 1.92 7.35 9.49
N VAL A 229 1.94 8.23 8.51
CA VAL A 229 2.73 9.47 8.54
C VAL A 229 1.82 10.68 8.66
N LYS A 230 2.28 11.73 9.33
CA LYS A 230 1.58 13.02 9.50
C LYS A 230 2.56 14.18 9.28
N LYS A 231 2.10 15.24 8.64
CA LYS A 231 2.84 16.51 8.51
C LYS A 231 2.45 17.50 9.58
#